data_5fe26ea179c6490f7f315193cdd7948a
#
_entry.id   5fe26ea179c6490f7f315193cdd7948a
#
_cell.length_a   1.000
_cell.length_b   1.000
_cell.length_c   1.000
_cell.angle_alpha   90.00
_cell.angle_beta   90.00
_cell.angle_gamma   90.00
#
_symmetry.space_group_name_H-M   'P 1'
#
loop_
_entity.id
_entity.type
_entity.pdbx_description
1 polymer ?
#
loop_
_entity_poly.entity_id
_entity_poly.type
_entity_poly.pdbx_seq_one_letter_code
_entity_poly.pdbx_strand_id
1 'polypeptide(L)'
;GVPIFERYFVGGIYDVRGFSPRSLGPVIRALSAQSQDSSLRQFLVGGNMQVIGNAEVEFPIFDKVGIRGVVFTDFGNAFNLEKQYCALAPSDVDASKNPCKNPLDLDAYRASWGFGFRWFSPIGPLRFEWGIPFKTLPGEQPIVFEFTIGNFF
;
A
#
# COMPACT_ATOMS: atom_id res chain seq x y z
N GLY A 1 -13.65 -1.93 19.89
CA GLY A 1 -12.82 -1.68 18.71
C GLY A 1 -12.76 -2.87 17.77
N VAL A 2 -12.35 -2.62 16.53
CA VAL A 2 -12.22 -3.71 15.53
C VAL A 2 -10.99 -4.57 15.88
N PRO A 3 -11.12 -5.90 15.98
CA PRO A 3 -9.99 -6.78 16.21
C PRO A 3 -8.92 -6.65 15.12
N ILE A 4 -7.65 -6.84 15.47
CA ILE A 4 -6.52 -6.62 14.55
C ILE A 4 -6.59 -7.50 13.29
N PHE A 5 -7.16 -8.69 13.38
CA PHE A 5 -7.31 -9.62 12.26
C PHE A 5 -8.46 -9.25 11.29
N GLU A 6 -9.34 -8.35 11.69
CA GLU A 6 -10.43 -7.81 10.85
C GLU A 6 -10.14 -6.40 10.32
N ARG A 7 -8.98 -5.85 10.65
CA ARG A 7 -8.61 -4.49 10.23
C ARG A 7 -8.07 -4.48 8.80
N TYR A 8 -8.21 -3.32 8.15
CA TYR A 8 -7.73 -3.11 6.79
C TYR A 8 -6.24 -2.80 6.77
N PHE A 9 -5.53 -3.49 5.90
CA PHE A 9 -4.13 -3.24 5.56
C PHE A 9 -4.05 -3.01 4.06
N VAL A 10 -3.48 -1.89 3.65
CA VAL A 10 -3.42 -1.45 2.26
C VAL A 10 -2.00 -1.65 1.71
N GLY A 11 -1.89 -1.84 0.43
CA GLY A 11 -0.65 -2.03 -0.30
C GLY A 11 -0.60 -3.36 -1.04
N GLY A 12 0.06 -3.36 -2.19
CA GLY A 12 0.18 -4.52 -3.05
C GLY A 12 -0.57 -4.38 -4.37
N ILE A 13 -0.51 -5.42 -5.18
CA ILE A 13 -0.98 -5.43 -6.57
C ILE A 13 -2.49 -5.17 -6.73
N TYR A 14 -3.28 -5.49 -5.71
CA TYR A 14 -4.74 -5.33 -5.75
C TYR A 14 -5.23 -4.04 -5.10
N ASP A 15 -4.35 -3.32 -4.41
CA ASP A 15 -4.69 -2.10 -3.68
C ASP A 15 -3.95 -0.89 -4.25
N VAL A 16 -2.85 -0.52 -3.61
CA VAL A 16 -1.96 0.56 -4.06
C VAL A 16 -0.64 -0.08 -4.49
N ARG A 17 -0.43 -0.15 -5.79
CA ARG A 17 0.78 -0.75 -6.37
C ARG A 17 2.00 0.13 -6.08
N GLY A 18 3.17 -0.46 -6.06
CA GLY A 18 4.41 0.26 -5.72
C GLY A 18 4.77 0.23 -4.24
N PHE A 19 3.93 -0.40 -3.42
CA PHE A 19 4.18 -0.65 -2.01
C PHE A 19 4.13 -2.14 -1.71
N SER A 20 4.89 -2.58 -0.73
CA SER A 20 4.85 -3.98 -0.29
C SER A 20 3.45 -4.37 0.18
N PRO A 21 3.04 -5.63 0.00
CA PRO A 21 1.72 -6.07 0.44
C PRO A 21 1.47 -5.75 1.91
N ARG A 22 0.29 -5.17 2.19
CA ARG A 22 -0.17 -4.85 3.54
C ARG A 22 0.78 -3.95 4.33
N SER A 23 1.52 -3.05 3.67
CA SER A 23 2.53 -2.21 4.29
C SER A 23 2.06 -0.80 4.65
N LEU A 24 0.91 -0.38 4.14
CA LEU A 24 0.33 0.94 4.38
C LEU A 24 -0.71 0.90 5.50
N GLY A 25 -0.73 1.93 6.30
CA GLY A 25 -1.68 2.11 7.38
C GLY A 25 -1.04 2.69 8.63
N PRO A 26 -1.85 2.95 9.67
CA PRO A 26 -1.37 3.53 10.91
C PRO A 26 -0.49 2.57 11.72
N VAL A 27 0.53 3.13 12.36
CA VAL A 27 1.45 2.43 13.26
C VAL A 27 1.35 2.97 14.68
N ILE A 28 1.59 2.11 15.65
CA ILE A 28 1.66 2.48 17.07
C ILE A 28 3.01 2.06 17.65
N ARG A 29 3.37 2.66 18.79
CA ARG A 29 4.49 2.21 19.59
C ARG A 29 4.11 0.97 20.40
N ALA A 30 4.97 -0.03 20.40
CA ALA A 30 4.87 -1.07 21.40
C ALA A 30 5.50 -0.60 22.71
N LEU A 31 4.74 -0.65 23.77
CA LEU A 31 5.25 -0.50 25.13
C LEU A 31 5.85 -1.85 25.54
N SER A 32 7.09 -2.13 25.13
CA SER A 32 7.80 -3.27 25.70
C SER A 32 8.44 -2.82 27.02
N ALA A 33 7.91 -3.30 28.12
CA ALA A 33 8.35 -2.96 29.48
C ALA A 33 9.80 -3.44 29.82
N GLN A 34 10.57 -3.96 28.86
CA GLN A 34 11.82 -4.64 29.13
C GLN A 34 13.02 -4.28 28.25
N SER A 35 12.94 -3.31 27.36
CA SER A 35 14.14 -2.92 26.61
C SER A 35 14.54 -1.49 26.90
N GLN A 36 15.70 -1.33 27.53
CA GLN A 36 16.41 -0.04 27.66
C GLN A 36 16.95 0.46 26.30
N ASP A 37 16.60 -0.20 25.20
CA ASP A 37 17.03 0.18 23.88
C ASP A 37 15.95 1.01 23.21
N SER A 38 16.30 2.25 22.87
CA SER A 38 15.43 3.29 22.32
C SER A 38 14.95 3.05 20.88
N SER A 39 15.17 1.87 20.32
CA SER A 39 14.56 1.47 19.07
C SER A 39 13.11 1.03 19.33
N LEU A 40 12.24 2.00 19.51
CA LEU A 40 10.81 1.81 19.65
C LEU A 40 10.29 1.02 18.44
N ARG A 41 9.94 -0.23 18.67
CA ARG A 41 9.33 -1.05 17.59
C ARG A 41 7.99 -0.47 17.26
N GLN A 42 7.87 -0.03 16.01
CA GLN A 42 6.60 0.40 15.46
C GLN A 42 5.85 -0.81 14.90
N PHE A 43 4.59 -0.94 15.26
CA PHE A 43 3.72 -1.99 14.76
C PHE A 43 2.64 -1.41 13.87
N LEU A 44 2.49 -1.98 12.70
CA LEU A 44 1.40 -1.68 11.81
C LEU A 44 0.12 -2.31 12.38
N VAL A 45 -0.85 -1.47 12.75
CA VAL A 45 -2.10 -1.94 13.34
C VAL A 45 -3.26 -1.98 12.37
N GLY A 46 -3.06 -1.46 11.15
CA GLY A 46 -4.14 -1.33 10.18
C GLY A 46 -5.20 -0.31 10.58
N GLY A 47 -6.21 -0.17 9.75
CA GLY A 47 -7.30 0.76 9.96
C GLY A 47 -8.65 0.07 10.05
N ASN A 48 -9.65 0.79 10.54
CA ASN A 48 -11.04 0.39 10.44
C ASN A 48 -11.75 1.01 9.23
N MET A 49 -11.04 1.80 8.44
CA MET A 49 -11.47 2.36 7.18
C MET A 49 -10.29 2.37 6.20
N GLN A 50 -10.59 2.12 4.93
CA GLN A 50 -9.59 2.28 3.86
C GLN A 50 -10.18 3.11 2.72
N VAL A 51 -9.32 3.87 2.08
CA VAL A 51 -9.65 4.62 0.86
C VAL A 51 -8.60 4.29 -0.17
N ILE A 52 -9.02 3.83 -1.34
CA ILE A 52 -8.15 3.45 -2.45
C ILE A 52 -8.70 4.02 -3.73
N GLY A 53 -7.85 4.64 -4.53
CA GLY A 53 -8.16 5.10 -5.87
C GLY A 53 -7.11 4.59 -6.85
N ASN A 54 -7.58 4.02 -7.94
CA ASN A 54 -6.74 3.48 -9.01
C ASN A 54 -7.17 4.09 -10.34
N ALA A 55 -6.21 4.56 -11.10
CA ALA A 55 -6.42 4.99 -12.48
C ALA A 55 -5.38 4.32 -13.36
N GLU A 56 -5.82 3.69 -14.45
CA GLU A 56 -4.91 3.03 -15.37
C GLU A 56 -5.36 3.20 -16.82
N VAL A 57 -4.39 3.18 -17.71
CA VAL A 57 -4.59 3.17 -19.16
C VAL A 57 -3.92 1.94 -19.74
N GLU A 58 -4.71 1.12 -20.41
CA GLU A 58 -4.24 -0.01 -21.20
C GLU A 58 -4.17 0.36 -22.67
N PHE A 59 -3.13 -0.11 -23.35
CA PHE A 59 -2.97 0.06 -24.79
C PHE A 59 -2.36 -1.20 -25.42
N PRO A 60 -2.77 -1.54 -26.66
CA PRO A 60 -2.20 -2.70 -27.33
C PRO A 60 -0.75 -2.44 -27.74
N ILE A 61 0.14 -3.42 -27.45
CA ILE A 61 1.53 -3.42 -27.95
C ILE A 61 1.65 -4.40 -29.12
N PHE A 62 1.28 -5.64 -28.87
CA PHE A 62 1.27 -6.70 -29.86
C PHE A 62 -0.06 -7.46 -29.81
N ASP A 63 -1.03 -7.00 -30.57
CA ASP A 63 -2.38 -7.60 -30.58
C ASP A 63 -2.37 -9.07 -31.02
N LYS A 64 -1.49 -9.42 -31.97
CA LYS A 64 -1.40 -10.78 -32.50
C LYS A 64 -1.01 -11.83 -31.47
N VAL A 65 -0.22 -11.43 -30.47
CA VAL A 65 0.24 -12.33 -29.38
C VAL A 65 -0.45 -12.03 -28.05
N GLY A 66 -1.35 -11.06 -28.03
CA GLY A 66 -2.14 -10.72 -26.83
C GLY A 66 -1.36 -9.96 -25.76
N ILE A 67 -0.35 -9.16 -26.13
CA ILE A 67 0.42 -8.33 -25.20
C ILE A 67 -0.14 -6.91 -25.18
N ARG A 68 -0.48 -6.43 -23.98
CA ARG A 68 -0.99 -5.08 -23.72
C ARG A 68 -0.08 -4.35 -22.74
N GLY A 69 0.22 -3.11 -23.02
CA GLY A 69 0.92 -2.22 -22.10
C GLY A 69 -0.06 -1.56 -21.14
N VAL A 70 0.41 -1.25 -19.95
CA VAL A 70 -0.35 -0.58 -18.89
C VAL A 70 0.49 0.52 -18.27
N VAL A 71 -0.10 1.68 -18.09
CA VAL A 71 0.43 2.76 -17.25
C VAL A 71 -0.63 3.09 -16.20
N PHE A 72 -0.22 3.22 -14.95
CA PHE A 72 -1.16 3.43 -13.86
C PHE A 72 -0.67 4.46 -12.85
N THR A 73 -1.62 5.00 -12.10
CA THR A 73 -1.37 5.75 -10.88
C THR A 73 -2.38 5.32 -9.83
N ASP A 74 -1.88 5.03 -8.66
CA ASP A 74 -2.68 4.57 -7.54
C ASP A 74 -2.44 5.48 -6.33
N PHE A 75 -3.48 5.63 -5.50
CA PHE A 75 -3.34 6.30 -4.21
C PHE A 75 -4.24 5.63 -3.19
N GLY A 76 -3.89 5.75 -1.95
CA GLY A 76 -4.72 5.24 -0.87
C GLY A 76 -3.99 5.12 0.45
N ASN A 77 -4.77 4.81 1.46
CA ASN A 77 -4.26 4.43 2.77
C ASN A 77 -5.37 3.77 3.60
N ALA A 78 -4.98 3.14 4.70
CA ALA A 78 -5.89 2.72 5.75
C ALA A 78 -5.88 3.76 6.89
N PHE A 79 -7.03 4.05 7.44
CA PHE A 79 -7.24 5.05 8.48
C PHE A 79 -7.82 4.41 9.73
N ASN A 80 -7.40 4.91 10.87
CA ASN A 80 -7.95 4.52 12.16
C ASN A 80 -8.80 5.64 12.74
N LEU A 81 -10.09 5.40 12.84
CA LEU A 81 -11.04 6.36 13.40
C LEU A 81 -11.20 6.24 14.92
N GLU A 82 -10.53 5.27 15.53
CA GLU A 82 -10.59 5.04 16.98
C GLU A 82 -9.55 5.88 17.72
N LYS A 83 -10.03 6.79 18.57
CA LYS A 83 -9.16 7.74 19.29
C LYS A 83 -8.14 7.08 20.24
N GLN A 84 -8.41 5.87 20.71
CA GLN A 84 -7.52 5.18 21.64
C GLN A 84 -6.11 4.94 21.07
N TYR A 85 -5.99 4.69 19.76
CA TYR A 85 -4.70 4.47 19.12
C TYR A 85 -3.93 5.76 18.86
N CYS A 86 -4.62 6.90 18.84
CA CYS A 86 -3.98 8.19 18.67
C CYS A 86 -3.02 8.52 19.83
N ALA A 87 -3.36 8.12 21.05
CA ALA A 87 -2.49 8.30 22.21
C ALA A 87 -1.20 7.47 22.16
N LEU A 88 -1.16 6.43 21.32
CA LEU A 88 0.00 5.57 21.13
C LEU A 88 0.81 5.92 19.87
N ALA A 89 0.51 7.05 19.23
CA ALA A 89 1.22 7.49 18.04
C ALA A 89 2.70 7.77 18.34
N PRO A 90 3.62 7.32 17.47
CA PRO A 90 5.03 7.71 17.56
C PRO A 90 5.18 9.24 17.34
N SER A 91 6.15 9.85 18.01
CA SER A 91 6.39 11.31 17.90
C SER A 91 6.90 11.74 16.51
N ASP A 92 7.68 10.88 15.87
CA ASP A 92 8.37 11.16 14.60
C ASP A 92 7.86 10.25 13.47
N VAL A 93 6.53 10.14 13.35
CA VAL A 93 5.92 9.30 12.32
C VAL A 93 5.43 10.15 11.14
N ASP A 94 5.61 9.62 9.94
CA ASP A 94 5.05 10.23 8.73
C ASP A 94 3.51 10.32 8.83
N ALA A 95 2.94 11.36 8.22
CA ALA A 95 1.50 11.59 8.23
C ALA A 95 0.70 10.36 7.77
N SER A 96 1.22 9.62 6.79
CA SER A 96 0.57 8.42 6.26
C SER A 96 0.51 7.24 7.24
N LYS A 97 1.35 7.24 8.27
CA LYS A 97 1.41 6.20 9.30
C LYS A 97 0.85 6.67 10.65
N ASN A 98 0.40 7.90 10.74
CA ASN A 98 -0.11 8.49 11.98
C ASN A 98 -1.54 8.01 12.25
N PRO A 99 -1.79 7.32 13.39
CA PRO A 99 -3.12 6.82 13.73
C PRO A 99 -4.14 7.92 14.08
N CYS A 100 -3.70 9.17 14.19
CA CYS A 100 -4.58 10.32 14.44
C CYS A 100 -5.16 10.94 13.16
N LYS A 101 -4.66 10.54 11.99
CA LYS A 101 -5.08 11.11 10.70
C LYS A 101 -6.43 10.56 10.26
N ASN A 102 -7.20 11.43 9.61
CA ASN A 102 -8.52 11.13 9.05
C ASN A 102 -8.47 10.99 7.52
N PRO A 103 -9.50 10.39 6.90
CA PRO A 103 -9.60 10.33 5.44
C PRO A 103 -9.64 11.70 4.73
N LEU A 104 -9.92 12.77 5.45
CA LEU A 104 -9.90 14.13 4.90
C LEU A 104 -8.51 14.78 4.91
N ASP A 105 -7.55 14.17 5.60
CA ASP A 105 -6.17 14.63 5.66
C ASP A 105 -5.40 14.16 4.43
N LEU A 106 -5.28 15.00 3.42
CA LEU A 106 -4.65 14.65 2.14
C LEU A 106 -3.17 14.27 2.27
N ASP A 107 -2.48 14.76 3.28
CA ASP A 107 -1.10 14.44 3.58
C ASP A 107 -0.89 13.00 4.10
N ALA A 108 -1.98 12.35 4.52
CA ALA A 108 -1.96 10.97 4.98
C ALA A 108 -2.05 9.94 3.85
N TYR A 109 -2.35 10.36 2.62
CA TYR A 109 -2.42 9.45 1.49
C TYR A 109 -1.03 9.12 0.94
N ARG A 110 -0.87 7.87 0.54
CA ARG A 110 0.29 7.40 -0.20
C ARG A 110 -0.10 7.22 -1.66
N ALA A 111 0.78 7.64 -2.54
CA ALA A 111 0.54 7.56 -3.97
C ALA A 111 1.75 6.95 -4.69
N SER A 112 1.46 6.30 -5.79
CA SER A 112 2.45 5.69 -6.68
C SER A 112 2.02 5.84 -8.13
N TRP A 113 2.96 5.65 -9.01
CA TRP A 113 2.72 5.48 -10.43
C TRP A 113 3.50 4.26 -10.91
N GLY A 114 3.20 3.79 -12.07
CA GLY A 114 3.95 2.67 -12.60
C GLY A 114 3.53 2.31 -14.01
N PHE A 115 4.18 1.27 -14.49
CA PHE A 115 3.93 0.71 -15.81
C PHE A 115 4.06 -0.81 -15.74
N GLY A 116 3.55 -1.45 -16.78
CA GLY A 116 3.64 -2.89 -16.86
C GLY A 116 3.11 -3.41 -18.17
N PHE A 117 2.99 -4.71 -18.25
CA PHE A 117 2.32 -5.35 -19.37
C PHE A 117 1.51 -6.55 -18.91
N ARG A 118 0.47 -6.83 -19.67
CA ARG A 118 -0.41 -7.98 -19.51
C ARG A 118 -0.35 -8.82 -20.75
N TRP A 119 -0.14 -10.12 -20.57
CA TRP A 119 -0.02 -11.05 -21.65
C TRP A 119 -1.04 -12.20 -21.51
N PHE A 120 -1.88 -12.36 -22.52
CA PHE A 120 -2.77 -13.51 -22.63
C PHE A 120 -2.00 -14.70 -23.24
N SER A 121 -1.26 -15.40 -22.40
CA SER A 121 -0.45 -16.53 -22.83
C SER A 121 -1.27 -17.82 -22.94
N PRO A 122 -0.76 -18.87 -23.65
CA PRO A 122 -1.43 -20.18 -23.69
C PRO A 122 -1.60 -20.86 -22.33
N ILE A 123 -0.77 -20.49 -21.33
CA ILE A 123 -0.84 -21.02 -19.96
C ILE A 123 -1.75 -20.20 -19.06
N GLY A 124 -2.35 -19.14 -19.56
CA GLY A 124 -3.23 -18.24 -18.84
C GLY A 124 -2.77 -16.79 -18.88
N PRO A 125 -3.56 -15.86 -18.34
CA PRO A 125 -3.19 -14.46 -18.29
C PRO A 125 -2.04 -14.22 -17.31
N LEU A 126 -1.01 -13.51 -17.79
CA LEU A 126 0.15 -13.09 -17.02
C LEU A 126 0.16 -11.58 -16.85
N ARG A 127 0.55 -11.12 -15.69
CA ARG A 127 0.60 -9.69 -15.33
C ARG A 127 1.95 -9.35 -14.73
N PHE A 128 2.64 -8.39 -15.33
CA PHE A 128 3.92 -7.87 -14.88
C PHE A 128 3.79 -6.38 -14.66
N GLU A 129 4.07 -5.90 -13.47
CA GLU A 129 3.94 -4.48 -13.15
C GLU A 129 5.09 -3.99 -12.28
N TRP A 130 5.54 -2.77 -12.55
CA TRP A 130 6.54 -2.05 -11.77
C TRP A 130 5.88 -0.79 -11.20
N GLY A 131 5.78 -0.74 -9.89
CA GLY A 131 5.23 0.39 -9.17
C GLY A 131 6.32 1.23 -8.52
N ILE A 132 6.22 2.54 -8.63
CA ILE A 132 7.18 3.51 -8.13
C ILE A 132 6.44 4.48 -7.20
N PRO A 133 6.72 4.46 -5.89
CA PRO A 133 6.14 5.44 -4.96
C PRO A 133 6.59 6.88 -5.30
N PHE A 134 5.69 7.84 -5.18
CA PHE A 134 6.06 9.26 -5.29
C PHE A 134 6.94 9.72 -4.13
N LYS A 135 6.75 9.13 -2.97
CA LYS A 135 7.56 9.36 -1.77
C LYS A 135 7.94 8.02 -1.17
N THR A 136 9.23 7.82 -0.92
CA THR A 136 9.76 6.61 -0.30
C THR A 136 10.15 6.91 1.14
N LEU A 137 9.58 6.19 2.10
CA LEU A 137 9.94 6.27 3.50
C LEU A 137 11.07 5.28 3.84
N PRO A 138 11.79 5.47 4.97
CA PRO A 138 12.81 4.52 5.41
C PRO A 138 12.28 3.09 5.50
N GLY A 139 13.01 2.14 4.91
CA GLY A 139 12.61 0.74 4.84
C GLY A 139 11.73 0.37 3.64
N GLU A 140 11.29 1.34 2.85
CA GLU A 140 10.53 1.10 1.63
C GLU A 140 11.44 1.00 0.41
N GLN A 141 11.01 0.21 -0.58
CA GLN A 141 11.73 0.06 -1.84
C GLN A 141 11.39 1.21 -2.80
N PRO A 142 12.38 1.72 -3.58
CA PRO A 142 12.13 2.77 -4.56
C PRO A 142 11.33 2.30 -5.78
N ILE A 143 11.34 0.99 -6.05
CA ILE A 143 10.56 0.35 -7.10
C ILE A 143 10.13 -1.03 -6.63
N VAL A 144 8.88 -1.40 -6.86
CA VAL A 144 8.33 -2.70 -6.49
C VAL A 144 7.87 -3.41 -7.76
N PHE A 145 8.44 -4.57 -8.01
CA PHE A 145 8.01 -5.46 -9.08
C PHE A 145 6.97 -6.46 -8.56
N GLU A 146 5.88 -6.61 -9.29
CA GLU A 146 4.82 -7.54 -8.97
C GLU A 146 4.46 -8.40 -10.17
N PHE A 147 4.25 -9.68 -9.91
CA PHE A 147 3.91 -10.68 -10.91
C PHE A 147 2.71 -11.50 -10.44
N THR A 148 1.73 -11.68 -11.32
CA THR A 148 0.61 -12.60 -11.07
C THR A 148 0.30 -13.44 -12.28
N ILE A 149 -0.22 -14.66 -12.02
CA ILE A 149 -0.79 -15.57 -13.02
C ILE A 149 -2.26 -15.74 -12.67
N GLY A 150 -3.14 -15.64 -13.66
CA GLY A 150 -4.57 -15.83 -13.47
C GLY A 150 -5.39 -14.58 -13.78
N ASN A 151 -6.56 -14.44 -13.15
CA ASN A 151 -7.47 -13.34 -13.41
C ASN A 151 -6.87 -11.98 -13.06
N PHE A 152 -7.11 -10.99 -13.92
CA PHE A 152 -6.70 -9.59 -13.72
C PHE A 152 -7.66 -8.77 -12.87
N PHE A 153 -8.68 -9.39 -12.33
CA PHE A 153 -9.74 -8.75 -11.55
C PHE A 153 -9.73 -9.20 -10.10
#